data_d18dc99b362730848e07f3e5e61a9dec
#
_entry.id   d18dc99b362730848e07f3e5e61a9dec
#
_cell.length_a   1.000
_cell.length_b   1.000
_cell.length_c   1.000
_cell.angle_alpha   90.00
_cell.angle_beta   90.00
_cell.angle_gamma   90.00
#
_symmetry.space_group_name_H-M   'P 1'
#
loop_
_entity.id
_entity.type
_entity.pdbx_description
1 polymer ?
#
loop_
_entity_poly.entity_id
_entity_poly.type
_entity_poly.pdbx_seq_one_letter_code
_entity_poly.pdbx_strand_id
1 'polypeptide(L)'
;MRETFSKILVQIAEANSKVLLLSGDHGYGLFNSLREVKPNQFINMGVAEQNMVGVAAGLSRVGFKPIVYGLSAFIPIRVLEQIKLDVCHDNLPVIFIGDGAGFVYSHLGTSHQSTEDISATRAIPNLIILSPGDRFELERCFHLAYNSS
;
A
#
# COMPACT_ATOMS: atom_id res chain seq x y z
N MET A 1 -7.87 8.21 -10.19
CA MET A 1 -7.16 7.90 -8.93
C MET A 1 -5.79 7.26 -9.16
N ARG A 2 -5.65 6.17 -9.92
CA ARG A 2 -4.36 5.46 -10.11
C ARG A 2 -3.24 6.37 -10.63
N GLU A 3 -3.50 7.18 -11.66
CA GLU A 3 -2.53 8.16 -12.17
C GLU A 3 -2.16 9.23 -11.13
N THR A 4 -3.13 9.69 -10.35
CA THR A 4 -2.89 10.65 -9.27
C THR A 4 -1.95 10.05 -8.23
N PHE A 5 -2.19 8.80 -7.82
CA PHE A 5 -1.31 8.09 -6.90
C PHE A 5 0.10 7.95 -7.45
N SER A 6 0.25 7.55 -8.72
CA SER A 6 1.57 7.42 -9.36
C SER A 6 2.35 8.76 -9.38
N LYS A 7 1.68 9.88 -9.69
CA LYS A 7 2.31 11.21 -9.68
C LYS A 7 2.78 11.62 -8.28
N ILE A 8 1.91 11.47 -7.28
CA ILE A 8 2.25 11.80 -5.88
C ILE A 8 3.42 10.93 -5.41
N LEU A 9 3.40 9.64 -5.73
CA LEU A 9 4.45 8.70 -5.36
C LEU A 9 5.82 9.12 -5.92
N VAL A 10 5.90 9.54 -7.18
CA VAL A 10 7.14 10.07 -7.78
C VAL A 10 7.62 11.30 -7.02
N GLN A 11 6.73 12.27 -6.77
CA GLN A 11 7.08 13.50 -6.06
C GLN A 11 7.67 13.24 -4.66
N ILE A 12 7.03 12.35 -3.88
CA ILE A 12 7.55 12.04 -2.55
C ILE A 12 8.83 11.22 -2.58
N ALA A 13 8.99 10.33 -3.56
CA ALA A 13 10.22 9.55 -3.74
C ALA A 13 11.40 10.44 -4.18
N GLU A 14 11.15 11.46 -4.98
CA GLU A 14 12.17 12.46 -5.32
C GLU A 14 12.60 13.30 -4.11
N ALA A 15 11.64 13.66 -3.25
CA ALA A 15 11.88 14.45 -2.06
C ALA A 15 12.52 13.67 -0.89
N ASN A 16 12.33 12.35 -0.85
CA ASN A 16 12.77 11.53 0.28
C ASN A 16 13.27 10.15 -0.18
N SER A 17 14.57 9.94 -0.09
CA SER A 17 15.23 8.68 -0.46
C SER A 17 14.89 7.48 0.46
N LYS A 18 14.24 7.73 1.59
CA LYS A 18 13.76 6.68 2.49
C LYS A 18 12.41 6.07 2.08
N VAL A 19 11.71 6.69 1.14
CA VAL A 19 10.47 6.15 0.58
C VAL A 19 10.79 4.94 -0.30
N LEU A 20 10.11 3.83 -0.07
CA LEU A 20 10.23 2.61 -0.87
C LEU A 20 8.83 2.10 -1.24
N LEU A 21 8.59 1.90 -2.53
CA LEU A 21 7.39 1.20 -3.00
C LEU A 21 7.68 -0.30 -3.12
N LEU A 22 6.91 -1.12 -2.41
CA LEU A 22 6.90 -2.56 -2.53
C LEU A 22 5.63 -2.99 -3.27
N SER A 23 5.76 -3.74 -4.35
CA SER A 23 4.64 -4.25 -5.15
C SER A 23 4.66 -5.78 -5.21
N GLY A 24 3.49 -6.39 -5.07
CA GLY A 24 3.28 -7.82 -5.19
C GLY A 24 3.03 -8.27 -6.65
N ASP A 25 3.93 -7.91 -7.57
CA ASP A 25 3.79 -8.13 -9.02
C ASP A 25 2.54 -7.46 -9.61
N HIS A 26 2.21 -6.28 -9.12
CA HIS A 26 0.99 -5.53 -9.43
C HIS A 26 1.30 -4.10 -9.87
N GLY A 27 0.33 -3.43 -10.51
CA GLY A 27 0.51 -2.05 -10.97
C GLY A 27 1.38 -1.94 -12.20
N TYR A 28 1.35 -2.95 -13.09
CA TYR A 28 2.11 -2.96 -14.33
C TYR A 28 1.81 -1.70 -15.17
N GLY A 29 2.83 -1.00 -15.61
CA GLY A 29 2.73 0.30 -16.29
C GLY A 29 2.49 1.50 -15.36
N LEU A 30 1.80 1.33 -14.24
CA LEU A 30 1.49 2.41 -13.30
C LEU A 30 2.75 3.02 -12.67
N PHE A 31 3.76 2.21 -12.42
CA PHE A 31 5.00 2.61 -11.74
C PHE A 31 6.19 2.78 -12.66
N ASN A 32 5.98 2.87 -14.00
CA ASN A 32 7.07 3.08 -14.94
C ASN A 32 7.83 4.37 -14.62
N SER A 33 7.13 5.48 -14.40
CA SER A 33 7.76 6.77 -14.07
C SER A 33 8.62 6.69 -12.79
N LEU A 34 8.14 6.00 -11.75
CA LEU A 34 8.94 5.79 -10.55
C LEU A 34 10.20 4.97 -10.85
N ARG A 35 10.07 3.89 -11.61
CA ARG A 35 11.21 3.01 -11.96
C ARG A 35 12.25 3.72 -12.82
N GLU A 36 11.81 4.63 -13.69
CA GLU A 36 12.72 5.45 -14.53
C GLU A 36 13.48 6.49 -13.70
N VAL A 37 12.77 7.19 -12.80
CA VAL A 37 13.35 8.32 -12.04
C VAL A 37 14.08 7.84 -10.78
N LYS A 38 13.53 6.84 -10.08
CA LYS A 38 14.03 6.32 -8.80
C LYS A 38 14.02 4.79 -8.76
N PRO A 39 14.80 4.11 -9.59
CA PRO A 39 14.78 2.64 -9.70
C PRO A 39 15.04 1.93 -8.37
N ASN A 40 15.88 2.49 -7.51
CA ASN A 40 16.21 1.92 -6.20
C ASN A 40 15.12 2.12 -5.13
N GLN A 41 14.06 2.86 -5.44
CA GLN A 41 12.92 3.08 -4.55
C GLN A 41 11.69 2.25 -4.96
N PHE A 42 11.84 1.34 -5.92
CA PHE A 42 10.83 0.37 -6.33
C PHE A 42 11.35 -1.06 -6.15
N ILE A 43 10.58 -1.88 -5.44
CA ILE A 43 10.90 -3.29 -5.20
C ILE A 43 9.69 -4.13 -5.63
N ASN A 44 9.89 -5.01 -6.64
CA ASN A 44 8.89 -6.03 -6.94
C ASN A 44 9.17 -7.26 -6.08
N MET A 45 8.23 -7.57 -5.18
CA MET A 45 8.33 -8.68 -4.24
C MET A 45 7.81 -10.01 -4.81
N GLY A 46 7.30 -10.00 -6.06
CA GLY A 46 6.57 -11.13 -6.63
C GLY A 46 5.21 -11.32 -5.97
N VAL A 47 4.52 -12.42 -6.31
CA VAL A 47 3.23 -12.80 -5.74
C VAL A 47 3.43 -13.40 -4.34
N ALA A 48 3.85 -12.56 -3.39
CA ALA A 48 4.25 -12.97 -2.04
C ALA A 48 3.85 -11.90 -1.01
N GLU A 49 2.56 -11.58 -0.91
CA GLU A 49 2.05 -10.43 -0.12
C GLU A 49 2.40 -10.54 1.37
N GLN A 50 2.37 -11.73 1.96
CA GLN A 50 2.75 -11.94 3.36
C GLN A 50 4.22 -11.60 3.60
N ASN A 51 5.12 -12.08 2.74
CA ASN A 51 6.53 -11.73 2.78
C ASN A 51 6.75 -10.23 2.56
N MET A 52 5.99 -9.64 1.63
CA MET A 52 6.07 -8.20 1.34
C MET A 52 5.77 -7.34 2.57
N VAL A 53 4.75 -7.69 3.34
CA VAL A 53 4.40 -6.96 4.57
C VAL A 53 5.47 -7.15 5.65
N GLY A 54 5.98 -8.38 5.84
CA GLY A 54 7.09 -8.63 6.77
C GLY A 54 8.36 -7.85 6.41
N VAL A 55 8.71 -7.79 5.11
CA VAL A 55 9.84 -6.97 4.62
C VAL A 55 9.58 -5.49 4.86
N ALA A 56 8.36 -5.00 4.60
CA ALA A 56 7.99 -3.60 4.87
C ALA A 56 8.15 -3.26 6.36
N ALA A 57 7.71 -4.15 7.26
CA ALA A 57 7.91 -3.97 8.70
C ALA A 57 9.39 -3.89 9.08
N GLY A 58 10.22 -4.78 8.53
CA GLY A 58 11.68 -4.76 8.75
C GLY A 58 12.33 -3.48 8.23
N LEU A 59 11.98 -3.03 7.03
CA LEU A 59 12.46 -1.77 6.45
C LEU A 59 12.05 -0.56 7.28
N SER A 60 10.82 -0.56 7.79
CA SER A 60 10.32 0.51 8.66
C SER A 60 11.12 0.62 9.96
N ARG A 61 11.47 -0.52 10.59
CA ARG A 61 12.29 -0.54 11.81
C ARG A 61 13.71 0.03 11.62
N VAL A 62 14.23 0.00 10.40
CA VAL A 62 15.55 0.60 10.08
C VAL A 62 15.45 1.99 9.44
N GLY A 63 14.28 2.63 9.55
CA GLY A 63 14.07 4.04 9.22
C GLY A 63 13.70 4.33 7.78
N PHE A 64 13.27 3.35 7.00
CA PHE A 64 12.61 3.58 5.70
C PHE A 64 11.13 3.89 5.89
N LYS A 65 10.51 4.48 4.86
CA LYS A 65 9.06 4.70 4.77
C LYS A 65 8.47 3.82 3.66
N PRO A 66 8.15 2.56 3.97
CA PRO A 66 7.62 1.63 2.98
C PRO A 66 6.16 1.90 2.65
N ILE A 67 5.84 1.83 1.37
CA ILE A 67 4.50 1.86 0.81
C ILE A 67 4.27 0.50 0.17
N VAL A 68 3.30 -0.25 0.66
CA VAL A 68 2.93 -1.58 0.18
C VAL A 68 1.75 -1.44 -0.77
N TYR A 69 1.89 -1.92 -2.00
CA TYR A 69 0.84 -1.83 -3.02
C TYR A 69 0.39 -3.21 -3.50
N GLY A 70 -0.91 -3.43 -3.51
CA GLY A 70 -1.52 -4.62 -4.09
C GLY A 70 -3.02 -4.44 -4.31
N LEU A 71 -3.71 -5.50 -4.75
CA LEU A 71 -5.17 -5.47 -4.83
C LEU A 71 -5.79 -5.44 -3.43
N SER A 72 -6.89 -4.73 -3.28
CA SER A 72 -7.64 -4.66 -2.03
C SER A 72 -8.10 -6.04 -1.54
N ALA A 73 -8.40 -6.96 -2.45
CA ALA A 73 -8.70 -8.36 -2.11
C ALA A 73 -7.52 -9.13 -1.51
N PHE A 74 -6.29 -8.67 -1.71
CA PHE A 74 -5.08 -9.31 -1.20
C PHE A 74 -4.47 -8.53 -0.02
N ILE A 75 -4.51 -7.22 -0.10
CA ILE A 75 -4.12 -6.32 0.96
C ILE A 75 -5.36 -5.50 1.37
N PRO A 76 -5.98 -5.74 2.53
CA PRO A 76 -5.39 -6.35 3.73
C PRO A 76 -5.70 -7.83 3.98
N ILE A 77 -6.63 -8.45 3.29
CA ILE A 77 -7.25 -9.72 3.73
C ILE A 77 -6.23 -10.86 3.84
N ARG A 78 -5.46 -11.10 2.80
CA ARG A 78 -4.45 -12.17 2.76
C ARG A 78 -3.33 -11.98 3.78
N VAL A 79 -3.10 -10.77 4.24
CA VAL A 79 -1.97 -10.35 5.08
C VAL A 79 -2.40 -9.75 6.41
N LEU A 80 -3.61 -10.06 6.85
CA LEU A 80 -4.21 -9.48 8.05
C LEU A 80 -3.37 -9.72 9.30
N GLU A 81 -2.82 -10.93 9.45
CA GLU A 81 -1.95 -11.29 10.56
C GLU A 81 -0.66 -10.46 10.56
N GLN A 82 0.01 -10.36 9.41
CA GLN A 82 1.25 -9.58 9.27
C GLN A 82 1.00 -8.09 9.53
N ILE A 83 -0.11 -7.53 9.03
CA ILE A 83 -0.49 -6.14 9.36
C ILE A 83 -0.64 -5.98 10.87
N LYS A 84 -1.38 -6.88 11.52
CA LYS A 84 -1.65 -6.79 12.96
C LYS A 84 -0.39 -6.96 13.80
N LEU A 85 0.41 -8.00 13.54
CA LEU A 85 1.51 -8.40 14.40
C LEU A 85 2.84 -7.72 14.04
N ASP A 86 3.16 -7.63 12.74
CA ASP A 86 4.47 -7.14 12.33
C ASP A 86 4.51 -5.61 12.21
N VAL A 87 3.35 -4.97 11.95
CA VAL A 87 3.26 -3.52 11.72
C VAL A 87 2.52 -2.80 12.83
N CYS A 88 1.25 -3.14 13.07
CA CYS A 88 0.40 -2.38 13.99
C CYS A 88 0.77 -2.58 15.46
N HIS A 89 1.27 -3.76 15.85
CA HIS A 89 1.71 -4.03 17.22
C HIS A 89 2.81 -3.04 17.66
N ASP A 90 3.78 -2.79 16.79
CA ASP A 90 4.89 -1.88 17.04
C ASP A 90 4.61 -0.44 16.55
N ASN A 91 3.38 -0.17 16.10
CA ASN A 91 2.97 1.13 15.53
C ASN A 91 3.94 1.65 14.45
N LEU A 92 4.34 0.77 13.52
CA LEU A 92 5.31 1.11 12.48
C LEU A 92 4.67 1.97 11.37
N PRO A 93 5.40 2.96 10.82
CA PRO A 93 4.93 3.84 9.75
C PRO A 93 4.95 3.15 8.38
N VAL A 94 4.07 2.19 8.16
CA VAL A 94 3.88 1.50 6.88
C VAL A 94 2.56 1.94 6.26
N ILE A 95 2.57 2.34 5.00
CA ILE A 95 1.37 2.71 4.25
C ILE A 95 0.95 1.54 3.37
N PHE A 96 -0.30 1.12 3.48
CA PHE A 96 -0.89 0.09 2.64
C PHE A 96 -1.82 0.71 1.60
N ILE A 97 -1.67 0.33 0.35
CA ILE A 97 -2.53 0.75 -0.76
C ILE A 97 -3.25 -0.48 -1.31
N GLY A 98 -4.55 -0.57 -1.05
CA GLY A 98 -5.44 -1.57 -1.63
C GLY A 98 -6.11 -1.02 -2.88
N ASP A 99 -5.67 -1.45 -4.06
CA ASP A 99 -6.28 -1.04 -5.33
C ASP A 99 -7.50 -1.90 -5.65
N GLY A 100 -8.58 -1.30 -6.12
CA GLY A 100 -9.76 -1.99 -6.62
C GLY A 100 -10.68 -2.54 -5.54
N ALA A 101 -10.99 -1.74 -4.53
CA ALA A 101 -11.95 -2.09 -3.48
C ALA A 101 -13.35 -2.42 -4.04
N GLY A 102 -14.12 -3.21 -3.29
CA GLY A 102 -15.46 -3.63 -3.65
C GLY A 102 -15.48 -4.57 -4.86
N PHE A 103 -16.23 -4.20 -5.89
CA PHE A 103 -16.48 -5.01 -7.09
C PHE A 103 -15.69 -4.58 -8.33
N VAL A 104 -14.65 -3.78 -8.20
CA VAL A 104 -13.87 -3.30 -9.36
C VAL A 104 -13.35 -4.45 -10.23
N TYR A 105 -12.93 -5.55 -9.61
CA TYR A 105 -12.43 -6.74 -10.29
C TYR A 105 -13.42 -7.92 -10.25
N SER A 106 -14.73 -7.65 -10.14
CA SER A 106 -15.77 -8.69 -10.02
C SER A 106 -15.79 -9.71 -11.16
N HIS A 107 -15.37 -9.31 -12.36
CA HIS A 107 -15.25 -10.20 -13.52
C HIS A 107 -14.23 -11.33 -13.33
N LEU A 108 -13.34 -11.24 -12.35
CA LEU A 108 -12.38 -12.27 -11.95
C LEU A 108 -12.91 -13.18 -10.83
N GLY A 109 -14.13 -12.94 -10.36
CA GLY A 109 -14.78 -13.74 -9.31
C GLY A 109 -14.43 -13.30 -7.90
N THR A 110 -14.90 -14.07 -6.93
CA THR A 110 -14.82 -13.76 -5.49
C THR A 110 -13.39 -13.61 -4.97
N SER A 111 -12.42 -14.24 -5.61
CA SER A 111 -11.00 -14.14 -5.23
C SER A 111 -10.40 -12.73 -5.43
N HIS A 112 -11.09 -11.88 -6.23
CA HIS A 112 -10.64 -10.52 -6.56
C HIS A 112 -11.64 -9.44 -6.11
N GLN A 113 -12.73 -9.83 -5.48
CA GLN A 113 -13.66 -8.92 -4.83
C GLN A 113 -13.13 -8.56 -3.44
N SER A 114 -13.38 -7.33 -3.00
CA SER A 114 -12.95 -6.84 -1.69
C SER A 114 -14.11 -6.10 -1.02
N THR A 115 -15.03 -6.88 -0.47
CA THR A 115 -16.22 -6.36 0.23
C THR A 115 -16.05 -6.36 1.75
N GLU A 116 -15.06 -7.07 2.25
CA GLU A 116 -14.77 -7.29 3.67
C GLU A 116 -13.54 -6.54 4.20
N ASP A 117 -12.81 -5.82 3.38
CA ASP A 117 -11.54 -5.15 3.70
C ASP A 117 -11.65 -4.21 4.92
N ILE A 118 -12.61 -3.30 4.93
CA ILE A 118 -12.85 -2.38 6.05
C ILE A 118 -13.31 -3.15 7.29
N SER A 119 -14.26 -4.08 7.13
CA SER A 119 -14.81 -4.82 8.27
C SER A 119 -13.77 -5.68 8.98
N ALA A 120 -12.85 -6.29 8.22
CA ALA A 120 -11.78 -7.12 8.77
C ALA A 120 -10.69 -6.30 9.49
N THR A 121 -10.45 -5.07 9.04
CA THR A 121 -9.33 -4.26 9.52
C THR A 121 -9.70 -3.23 10.58
N ARG A 122 -10.95 -2.79 10.64
CA ARG A 122 -11.40 -1.69 11.53
C ARG A 122 -11.17 -1.92 13.03
N ALA A 123 -11.00 -3.17 13.45
CA ALA A 123 -10.78 -3.53 14.84
C ALA A 123 -9.30 -3.67 15.22
N ILE A 124 -8.38 -3.50 14.26
CA ILE A 124 -6.94 -3.62 14.53
C ILE A 124 -6.46 -2.31 15.18
N PRO A 125 -5.89 -2.35 16.40
CA PRO A 125 -5.31 -1.18 17.03
C PRO A 125 -4.17 -0.58 16.19
N ASN A 126 -4.00 0.73 16.25
CA ASN A 126 -2.98 1.49 15.52
C ASN A 126 -3.12 1.47 13.99
N LEU A 127 -4.20 0.92 13.45
CA LEU A 127 -4.49 0.97 12.02
C LEU A 127 -5.48 2.10 11.70
N ILE A 128 -5.08 2.99 10.82
CA ILE A 128 -5.94 4.05 10.29
C ILE A 128 -6.42 3.62 8.90
N ILE A 129 -7.73 3.67 8.67
CA ILE A 129 -8.32 3.30 7.38
C ILE A 129 -8.82 4.57 6.69
N LEU A 130 -8.39 4.78 5.46
CA LEU A 130 -8.80 5.87 4.61
C LEU A 130 -9.42 5.30 3.33
N SER A 131 -10.63 5.76 2.96
CA SER A 131 -11.36 5.26 1.80
C SER A 131 -11.77 6.43 0.89
N PRO A 132 -10.82 6.96 0.07
CA PRO A 132 -11.09 8.09 -0.80
C PRO A 132 -12.05 7.71 -1.93
N GLY A 133 -13.07 8.55 -2.17
CA GLY A 133 -14.04 8.38 -3.23
C GLY A 133 -13.59 8.95 -4.59
N ASP A 134 -12.65 9.89 -4.59
CA ASP A 134 -12.14 10.52 -5.82
C ASP A 134 -10.65 10.84 -5.76
N ARG A 135 -10.12 11.44 -6.83
CA ARG A 135 -8.70 11.79 -6.95
C ARG A 135 -8.25 12.88 -5.96
N PHE A 136 -9.13 13.78 -5.57
CA PHE A 136 -8.82 14.89 -4.67
C PHE A 136 -8.76 14.41 -3.22
N GLU A 137 -9.70 13.54 -2.86
CA GLU A 137 -9.67 12.85 -1.57
C GLU A 137 -8.47 11.92 -1.46
N LEU A 138 -8.13 11.18 -2.53
CA LEU A 138 -6.94 10.33 -2.56
C LEU A 138 -5.67 11.13 -2.24
N GLU A 139 -5.48 12.29 -2.86
CA GLU A 139 -4.32 13.14 -2.63
C GLU A 139 -4.23 13.57 -1.17
N ARG A 140 -5.35 14.04 -0.60
CA ARG A 140 -5.41 14.45 0.82
C ARG A 140 -5.18 13.27 1.78
N CYS A 141 -5.82 12.14 1.53
CA CYS A 141 -5.66 10.92 2.32
C CYS A 141 -4.22 10.42 2.28
N PHE A 142 -3.60 10.44 1.11
CA PHE A 142 -2.22 10.00 0.97
C PHE A 142 -1.24 10.91 1.73
N HIS A 143 -1.38 12.23 1.60
CA HIS A 143 -0.57 13.18 2.37
C HIS A 143 -0.80 13.05 3.87
N LEU A 144 -2.05 12.82 4.32
CA LEU A 144 -2.35 12.56 5.72
C LEU A 144 -1.61 11.31 6.20
N ALA A 145 -1.73 10.18 5.49
CA ALA A 145 -1.04 8.94 5.82
C ALA A 145 0.49 9.11 5.85
N TYR A 146 1.05 9.79 4.86
CA TYR A 146 2.50 10.01 4.74
C TYR A 146 3.07 10.89 5.87
N ASN A 147 2.32 11.89 6.32
CA ASN A 147 2.76 12.82 7.37
C ASN A 147 2.46 12.31 8.79
N SER A 148 1.56 11.33 8.93
CA SER A 148 1.22 10.72 10.22
C SER A 148 2.14 9.54 10.59
N SER A 149 3.00 9.15 9.68
CA SER A 149 3.88 7.98 9.77
C SER A 149 5.32 8.37 10.09
#